data_0addf131daf40634867d1b1d4bc43fe3
#
_entry.id   0addf131daf40634867d1b1d4bc43fe3
#
_cell.length_a   1.000
_cell.length_b   1.000
_cell.length_c   1.000
_cell.angle_alpha   90.00
_cell.angle_beta   90.00
_cell.angle_gamma   90.00
#
_symmetry.space_group_name_H-M   'P 1'
#
loop_
_entity.id
_entity.type
_entity.pdbx_description
1 polymer ?
#
loop_
_entity_poly.entity_id
_entity_poly.type
_entity_poly.pdbx_seq_one_letter_code
_entity_poly.pdbx_strand_id
1 'polypeptide(L)'
;MFNNIYKGRKVFLTGHTGFKGSWLALWLTMLGADVWGYSLKPNTQPAMFKELDIENRIYKSVIGDILDMEKLENTIIDFKPDIIFHLAAQPLVRLSYKEPLLTYQTNVIGTLNVLIAAEKCKSVKAFVNVTTDKCYENKEISRGYKEDEPMGGYDMYSSSKGCVEIMSSSFRRSFLQGENGYAMATARAGNVIGGGDWALDRLIPDC
;
A
#
# COMPACT_ATOMS: atom_id res chain seq x y z
N MET A 1 -1.77 19.17 13.49
CA MET A 1 -0.96 18.00 13.09
C MET A 1 -0.73 18.08 11.58
N PHE A 2 0.49 17.85 11.09
CA PHE A 2 0.88 17.92 9.66
C PHE A 2 0.48 19.23 8.94
N ASN A 3 0.46 20.36 9.64
CA ASN A 3 0.06 21.67 9.09
C ASN A 3 -1.26 21.65 8.30
N ASN A 4 -2.20 20.76 8.67
CA ASN A 4 -3.50 20.58 8.03
C ASN A 4 -3.41 20.16 6.54
N ILE A 5 -2.32 19.54 6.09
CA ILE A 5 -2.11 19.18 4.67
C ILE A 5 -3.19 18.24 4.12
N TYR A 6 -3.84 17.45 4.98
CA TYR A 6 -4.88 16.48 4.56
C TYR A 6 -6.29 17.07 4.56
N LYS A 7 -6.51 18.23 5.19
CA LYS A 7 -7.86 18.80 5.31
C LYS A 7 -8.45 19.15 3.93
N GLY A 8 -9.59 18.52 3.62
CA GLY A 8 -10.27 18.68 2.33
C GLY A 8 -9.53 18.07 1.13
N ARG A 9 -8.51 17.23 1.38
CA ARG A 9 -7.82 16.49 0.31
C ARG A 9 -8.52 15.19 0.00
N LYS A 10 -8.56 14.85 -1.27
CA LYS A 10 -9.03 13.57 -1.76
C LYS A 10 -7.90 12.54 -1.69
N VAL A 11 -8.08 11.54 -0.84
CA VAL A 11 -7.07 10.50 -0.62
C VAL A 11 -7.60 9.15 -1.10
N PHE A 12 -6.90 8.53 -2.05
CA PHE A 12 -7.16 7.17 -2.48
C PHE A 12 -6.27 6.20 -1.72
N LEU A 13 -6.88 5.23 -1.04
CA LEU A 13 -6.18 4.29 -0.19
C LEU A 13 -6.44 2.85 -0.64
N THR A 14 -5.44 2.18 -1.21
CA THR A 14 -5.56 0.75 -1.48
C THR A 14 -5.26 -0.06 -0.23
N GLY A 15 -5.96 -1.19 -0.06
CA GLY A 15 -5.76 -2.06 1.11
C GLY A 15 -6.44 -1.56 2.39
N HIS A 16 -7.44 -0.69 2.28
CA HIS A 16 -8.15 -0.08 3.41
C HIS A 16 -8.91 -1.06 4.31
N THR A 17 -9.18 -2.27 3.83
CA THR A 17 -9.85 -3.33 4.62
C THR A 17 -8.88 -4.14 5.48
N GLY A 18 -7.57 -4.03 5.22
CA GLY A 18 -6.53 -4.68 5.99
C GLY A 18 -6.20 -3.94 7.28
N PHE A 19 -5.39 -4.56 8.15
CA PHE A 19 -4.99 -4.01 9.44
C PHE A 19 -4.42 -2.58 9.35
N LYS A 20 -3.30 -2.39 8.65
CA LYS A 20 -2.68 -1.06 8.51
C LYS A 20 -3.56 -0.07 7.76
N GLY A 21 -4.25 -0.55 6.71
CA GLY A 21 -5.13 0.28 5.90
C GLY A 21 -6.31 0.83 6.68
N SER A 22 -6.90 0.05 7.59
CA SER A 22 -8.01 0.50 8.45
C SER A 22 -7.55 1.58 9.43
N TRP A 23 -6.37 1.42 10.05
CA TRP A 23 -5.79 2.45 10.90
C TRP A 23 -5.50 3.75 10.13
N LEU A 24 -4.91 3.63 8.95
CA LEU A 24 -4.61 4.81 8.13
C LEU A 24 -5.88 5.50 7.62
N ALA A 25 -6.91 4.73 7.21
CA ALA A 25 -8.20 5.26 6.79
C ALA A 25 -8.84 6.10 7.91
N LEU A 26 -8.90 5.55 9.13
CA LEU A 26 -9.42 6.28 10.29
C LEU A 26 -8.62 7.56 10.55
N TRP A 27 -7.31 7.46 10.57
CA TRP A 27 -6.46 8.60 10.87
C TRP A 27 -6.58 9.71 9.83
N LEU A 28 -6.57 9.39 8.54
CA LEU A 28 -6.76 10.35 7.47
C LEU A 28 -8.12 11.06 7.56
N THR A 29 -9.18 10.32 7.88
CA THR A 29 -10.52 10.88 8.11
C THR A 29 -10.51 11.85 9.30
N MET A 30 -9.86 11.50 10.40
CA MET A 30 -9.70 12.40 11.56
C MET A 30 -8.88 13.65 11.22
N LEU A 31 -7.99 13.59 10.24
CA LEU A 31 -7.23 14.74 9.73
C LEU A 31 -8.02 15.57 8.71
N GLY A 32 -9.27 15.20 8.42
CA GLY A 32 -10.18 15.93 7.55
C GLY A 32 -10.01 15.62 6.06
N ALA A 33 -9.46 14.46 5.70
CA ALA A 33 -9.39 14.00 4.31
C ALA A 33 -10.69 13.34 3.87
N ASP A 34 -11.02 13.46 2.58
CA ASP A 34 -12.03 12.66 1.89
C ASP A 34 -11.38 11.37 1.41
N VAL A 35 -11.60 10.25 2.14
CA VAL A 35 -10.93 8.98 1.88
C VAL A 35 -11.79 8.06 1.01
N TRP A 36 -11.26 7.62 -0.14
CA TRP A 36 -11.79 6.48 -0.90
C TRP A 36 -10.88 5.27 -0.72
N GLY A 37 -11.47 4.21 -0.15
CA GLY A 37 -10.79 2.93 -0.02
C GLY A 37 -11.05 2.02 -1.21
N TYR A 38 -10.02 1.29 -1.69
CA TYR A 38 -10.10 0.26 -2.72
C TYR A 38 -9.35 -0.98 -2.26
N SER A 39 -10.02 -2.11 -2.10
CA SER A 39 -9.41 -3.33 -1.58
C SER A 39 -10.31 -4.55 -1.82
N LEU A 40 -9.74 -5.74 -1.67
CA LEU A 40 -10.53 -6.96 -1.46
C LEU A 40 -11.33 -6.87 -0.15
N LYS A 41 -12.29 -7.77 0.03
CA LYS A 41 -13.00 -7.92 1.31
C LYS A 41 -12.01 -8.22 2.45
N PRO A 42 -12.32 -7.85 3.71
CA PRO A 42 -11.53 -8.28 4.86
C PRO A 42 -11.35 -9.80 4.86
N ASN A 43 -10.12 -10.24 5.12
CA ASN A 43 -9.74 -11.67 5.09
C ASN A 43 -9.59 -12.29 6.48
N THR A 44 -9.90 -11.55 7.54
CA THR A 44 -9.87 -12.02 8.93
C THR A 44 -11.23 -11.82 9.60
N GLN A 45 -11.48 -12.63 10.66
CA GLN A 45 -12.62 -12.43 11.55
C GLN A 45 -12.15 -12.72 12.98
N PRO A 46 -12.18 -11.69 13.87
CA PRO A 46 -12.59 -10.31 13.58
C PRO A 46 -11.70 -9.61 12.58
N ALA A 47 -12.13 -8.43 12.09
CA ALA A 47 -11.38 -7.60 11.14
C ALA A 47 -11.39 -6.14 11.59
N MET A 48 -10.23 -5.49 11.63
CA MET A 48 -10.10 -4.10 12.06
C MET A 48 -11.01 -3.14 11.28
N PHE A 49 -11.21 -3.42 10.00
CA PHE A 49 -12.14 -2.69 9.13
C PHE A 49 -13.58 -2.67 9.68
N LYS A 50 -14.03 -3.80 10.22
CA LYS A 50 -15.37 -3.92 10.81
C LYS A 50 -15.43 -3.38 12.23
N GLU A 51 -14.42 -3.68 13.06
CA GLU A 51 -14.36 -3.21 14.46
C GLU A 51 -14.34 -1.68 14.56
N LEU A 52 -13.67 -1.01 13.62
CA LEU A 52 -13.64 0.45 13.54
C LEU A 52 -14.77 1.06 12.71
N ASP A 53 -15.66 0.24 12.15
CA ASP A 53 -16.73 0.70 11.25
C ASP A 53 -16.20 1.64 10.13
N ILE A 54 -15.09 1.26 9.52
CA ILE A 54 -14.39 2.10 8.52
C ILE A 54 -15.29 2.39 7.32
N GLU A 55 -16.14 1.43 6.93
CA GLU A 55 -17.06 1.57 5.81
C GLU A 55 -17.96 2.81 5.92
N ASN A 56 -18.43 3.12 7.13
CA ASN A 56 -19.30 4.26 7.40
C ASN A 56 -18.54 5.56 7.77
N ARG A 57 -17.23 5.46 8.00
CA ARG A 57 -16.40 6.60 8.40
C ARG A 57 -15.68 7.27 7.24
N ILE A 58 -15.34 6.52 6.20
CA ILE A 58 -14.68 7.05 5.00
C ILE A 58 -15.71 7.51 3.98
N TYR A 59 -15.29 8.34 3.03
CA TYR A 59 -16.18 8.88 2.00
C TYR A 59 -16.78 7.76 1.12
N LYS A 60 -15.96 6.77 0.72
CA LYS A 60 -16.43 5.60 -0.04
C LYS A 60 -15.50 4.40 0.15
N SER A 61 -16.11 3.22 0.30
CA SER A 61 -15.41 1.94 0.29
C SER A 61 -15.77 1.18 -0.99
N VAL A 62 -14.75 0.84 -1.79
CA VAL A 62 -14.89 0.08 -3.04
C VAL A 62 -14.22 -1.28 -2.87
N ILE A 63 -14.99 -2.35 -3.01
CA ILE A 63 -14.43 -3.70 -3.05
C ILE A 63 -13.96 -3.99 -4.48
N GLY A 64 -12.66 -4.23 -4.65
CA GLY A 64 -12.03 -4.51 -5.94
C GLY A 64 -10.61 -5.07 -5.78
N ASP A 65 -10.15 -5.74 -6.82
CA ASP A 65 -8.79 -6.27 -6.90
C ASP A 65 -7.89 -5.29 -7.66
N ILE A 66 -6.67 -5.04 -7.18
CA ILE A 66 -5.68 -4.22 -7.90
C ILE A 66 -5.18 -4.88 -9.18
N LEU A 67 -5.49 -6.16 -9.39
CA LEU A 67 -5.24 -6.88 -10.65
C LEU A 67 -6.34 -6.61 -11.70
N ASP A 68 -7.51 -6.15 -11.29
CA ASP A 68 -8.57 -5.67 -12.18
C ASP A 68 -8.27 -4.23 -12.64
N MET A 69 -7.45 -4.13 -13.69
CA MET A 69 -6.93 -2.85 -14.17
C MET A 69 -8.04 -1.89 -14.61
N GLU A 70 -9.09 -2.39 -15.26
CA GLU A 70 -10.19 -1.57 -15.76
C GLU A 70 -10.97 -0.93 -14.61
N LYS A 71 -11.37 -1.72 -13.62
CA LYS A 71 -12.10 -1.24 -12.45
C LYS A 71 -11.26 -0.29 -11.61
N LEU A 72 -9.97 -0.59 -11.43
CA LEU A 72 -9.03 0.23 -10.67
C LEU A 72 -8.86 1.60 -11.33
N GLU A 73 -8.58 1.63 -12.63
CA GLU A 73 -8.37 2.85 -13.40
C GLU A 73 -9.63 3.73 -13.38
N ASN A 74 -10.80 3.16 -13.69
CA ASN A 74 -12.07 3.87 -13.65
C ASN A 74 -12.33 4.45 -12.26
N THR A 75 -12.07 3.70 -11.20
CA THR A 75 -12.27 4.17 -9.82
C THR A 75 -11.36 5.36 -9.49
N ILE A 76 -10.10 5.34 -9.89
CA ILE A 76 -9.15 6.44 -9.65
C ILE A 76 -9.52 7.68 -10.45
N ILE A 77 -9.89 7.50 -11.74
CA ILE A 77 -10.28 8.60 -12.62
C ILE A 77 -11.58 9.27 -12.15
N ASP A 78 -12.55 8.51 -11.67
CA ASP A 78 -13.83 9.04 -11.16
C ASP A 78 -13.62 9.86 -9.88
N PHE A 79 -12.77 9.36 -8.98
CA PHE A 79 -12.52 10.03 -7.70
C PHE A 79 -11.64 11.28 -7.86
N LYS A 80 -10.68 11.23 -8.76
CA LYS A 80 -9.69 12.31 -8.97
C LYS A 80 -8.94 12.64 -7.68
N PRO A 81 -8.18 11.69 -7.10
CA PRO A 81 -7.47 11.91 -5.85
C PRO A 81 -6.34 12.94 -5.98
N ASP A 82 -6.07 13.67 -4.91
CA ASP A 82 -4.84 14.47 -4.75
C ASP A 82 -3.66 13.59 -4.33
N ILE A 83 -3.93 12.59 -3.46
CA ILE A 83 -2.91 11.74 -2.84
C ILE A 83 -3.33 10.28 -2.94
N ILE A 84 -2.37 9.42 -3.26
CA ILE A 84 -2.56 7.96 -3.25
C ILE A 84 -1.63 7.34 -2.19
N PHE A 85 -2.21 6.54 -1.29
CA PHE A 85 -1.47 5.61 -0.44
C PHE A 85 -1.73 4.18 -0.92
N HIS A 86 -0.67 3.50 -1.33
CA HIS A 86 -0.76 2.12 -1.79
C HIS A 86 -0.28 1.16 -0.71
N LEU A 87 -1.23 0.45 -0.06
CA LEU A 87 -0.98 -0.54 0.97
C LEU A 87 -1.44 -1.95 0.60
N ALA A 88 -2.22 -2.09 -0.48
CA ALA A 88 -2.68 -3.41 -0.93
C ALA A 88 -1.49 -4.30 -1.29
N ALA A 89 -1.43 -5.48 -0.68
CA ALA A 89 -0.38 -6.46 -0.92
C ALA A 89 -0.81 -7.84 -0.39
N GLN A 90 -0.17 -8.91 -0.85
CA GLN A 90 -0.10 -10.16 -0.13
C GLN A 90 1.06 -10.06 0.88
N PRO A 91 0.81 -9.90 2.21
CA PRO A 91 1.83 -9.54 3.18
C PRO A 91 2.41 -10.71 3.99
N LEU A 92 1.94 -11.93 3.76
CA LEU A 92 2.28 -13.11 4.58
C LEU A 92 3.46 -13.88 3.96
N VAL A 93 4.58 -13.93 4.69
CA VAL A 93 5.78 -14.65 4.25
C VAL A 93 5.50 -16.13 4.04
N ARG A 94 4.85 -16.80 4.99
CA ARG A 94 4.54 -18.25 4.86
C ARG A 94 3.60 -18.55 3.70
N LEU A 95 2.65 -17.66 3.40
CA LEU A 95 1.79 -17.82 2.24
C LEU A 95 2.58 -17.68 0.94
N SER A 96 3.61 -16.85 0.90
CA SER A 96 4.42 -16.68 -0.31
C SER A 96 5.17 -17.95 -0.75
N TYR A 97 5.48 -18.85 0.18
CA TYR A 97 6.02 -20.19 -0.15
C TYR A 97 4.99 -21.11 -0.79
N LYS A 98 3.72 -20.97 -0.40
CA LYS A 98 2.62 -21.80 -0.93
C LYS A 98 2.07 -21.23 -2.23
N GLU A 99 1.99 -19.91 -2.33
CA GLU A 99 1.37 -19.15 -3.42
C GLU A 99 2.35 -18.10 -4.00
N PRO A 100 3.49 -18.54 -4.57
CA PRO A 100 4.50 -17.60 -5.06
C PRO A 100 4.00 -16.76 -6.24
N LEU A 101 3.23 -17.35 -7.15
CA LEU A 101 2.66 -16.65 -8.29
C LEU A 101 1.67 -15.56 -7.84
N LEU A 102 0.74 -15.90 -6.95
CA LEU A 102 -0.19 -14.93 -6.37
C LEU A 102 0.55 -13.78 -5.69
N THR A 103 1.63 -14.08 -4.95
CA THR A 103 2.44 -13.08 -4.27
C THR A 103 3.05 -12.08 -5.26
N TYR A 104 3.63 -12.55 -6.36
CA TYR A 104 4.20 -11.67 -7.38
C TYR A 104 3.15 -10.93 -8.18
N GLN A 105 2.08 -11.59 -8.57
CA GLN A 105 0.97 -10.93 -9.27
C GLN A 105 0.41 -9.78 -8.42
N THR A 106 0.09 -10.05 -7.16
CA THR A 106 -0.47 -9.02 -6.29
C THR A 106 0.55 -7.92 -5.98
N ASN A 107 1.76 -8.29 -5.54
CA ASN A 107 2.71 -7.32 -5.04
C ASN A 107 3.38 -6.52 -6.17
N VAL A 108 3.80 -7.18 -7.25
CA VAL A 108 4.55 -6.53 -8.33
C VAL A 108 3.59 -6.00 -9.40
N ILE A 109 2.79 -6.88 -10.00
CA ILE A 109 1.89 -6.47 -11.10
C ILE A 109 0.77 -5.58 -10.57
N GLY A 110 0.17 -5.92 -9.43
CA GLY A 110 -0.86 -5.07 -8.81
C GLY A 110 -0.34 -3.67 -8.48
N THR A 111 0.88 -3.55 -7.95
CA THR A 111 1.50 -2.22 -7.72
C THR A 111 1.72 -1.48 -9.03
N LEU A 112 2.19 -2.16 -10.08
CA LEU A 112 2.37 -1.55 -11.41
C LEU A 112 1.04 -1.02 -11.95
N ASN A 113 -0.04 -1.77 -11.81
CA ASN A 113 -1.38 -1.34 -12.22
C ASN A 113 -1.79 -0.05 -11.51
N VAL A 114 -1.56 0.05 -10.19
CA VAL A 114 -1.89 1.27 -9.43
C VAL A 114 -1.04 2.46 -9.90
N LEU A 115 0.24 2.25 -10.21
CA LEU A 115 1.12 3.30 -10.73
C LEU A 115 0.67 3.80 -12.11
N ILE A 116 0.30 2.89 -13.03
CA ILE A 116 -0.20 3.23 -14.37
C ILE A 116 -1.52 4.00 -14.26
N ALA A 117 -2.46 3.53 -13.43
CA ALA A 117 -3.73 4.20 -13.23
C ALA A 117 -3.55 5.60 -12.61
N ALA A 118 -2.61 5.75 -11.68
CA ALA A 118 -2.27 7.03 -11.08
C ALA A 118 -1.66 8.02 -12.10
N GLU A 119 -0.80 7.54 -13.00
CA GLU A 119 -0.15 8.37 -14.04
C GLU A 119 -1.18 8.96 -15.02
N LYS A 120 -2.19 8.18 -15.39
CA LYS A 120 -3.29 8.65 -16.24
C LYS A 120 -4.18 9.70 -15.56
N CYS A 121 -4.18 9.77 -14.24
CA CYS A 121 -5.03 10.67 -13.47
C CYS A 121 -4.31 11.98 -13.10
N LYS A 122 -4.54 13.05 -13.86
CA LYS A 122 -3.84 14.34 -13.73
C LYS A 122 -4.06 15.08 -12.40
N SER A 123 -5.02 14.65 -11.58
CA SER A 123 -5.24 15.25 -10.26
C SER A 123 -4.23 14.80 -9.21
N VAL A 124 -3.58 13.64 -9.40
CA VAL A 124 -2.63 13.07 -8.45
C VAL A 124 -1.40 13.98 -8.31
N LYS A 125 -1.10 14.37 -7.08
CA LYS A 125 0.05 15.21 -6.71
C LYS A 125 1.10 14.45 -5.93
N ALA A 126 0.67 13.41 -5.19
CA ALA A 126 1.56 12.60 -4.38
C ALA A 126 1.14 11.13 -4.36
N PHE A 127 2.13 10.24 -4.40
CA PHE A 127 1.95 8.80 -4.32
C PHE A 127 2.93 8.23 -3.29
N VAL A 128 2.43 7.51 -2.30
CA VAL A 128 3.24 6.81 -1.31
C VAL A 128 2.99 5.31 -1.45
N ASN A 129 4.03 4.58 -1.84
CA ASN A 129 4.01 3.12 -1.89
C ASN A 129 4.58 2.55 -0.59
N VAL A 130 3.74 1.85 0.18
CA VAL A 130 4.17 1.22 1.44
C VAL A 130 4.79 -0.13 1.16
N THR A 131 6.09 -0.21 1.38
CA THR A 131 6.89 -1.41 1.21
C THR A 131 7.32 -2.00 2.56
N THR A 132 8.51 -2.56 2.69
CA THR A 132 8.98 -3.23 3.89
C THR A 132 10.52 -3.16 4.00
N ASP A 133 11.05 -3.27 5.21
CA ASP A 133 12.47 -3.48 5.48
C ASP A 133 13.01 -4.80 4.90
N LYS A 134 12.12 -5.78 4.67
CA LYS A 134 12.48 -7.08 4.08
C LYS A 134 12.87 -7.02 2.59
N CYS A 135 12.78 -5.84 1.97
CA CYS A 135 13.24 -5.61 0.60
C CYS A 135 14.78 -5.59 0.47
N TYR A 136 15.50 -5.42 1.57
CA TYR A 136 16.96 -5.43 1.54
C TYR A 136 17.55 -6.84 1.40
N GLU A 137 18.71 -6.94 0.76
CA GLU A 137 19.57 -8.12 0.87
C GLU A 137 20.07 -8.24 2.31
N ASN A 138 19.48 -9.13 3.09
CA ASN A 138 19.79 -9.24 4.50
C ASN A 138 21.16 -9.93 4.73
N LYS A 139 22.11 -9.17 5.20
CA LYS A 139 23.49 -9.63 5.53
C LYS A 139 23.71 -9.79 7.04
N GLU A 140 22.64 -9.71 7.84
CA GLU A 140 22.70 -9.85 9.30
C GLU A 140 23.74 -8.94 9.97
N ILE A 141 23.85 -7.71 9.47
CA ILE A 141 24.79 -6.71 10.00
C ILE A 141 24.22 -6.05 11.26
N SER A 142 25.10 -5.59 12.15
CA SER A 142 24.71 -5.04 13.45
C SER A 142 24.12 -3.62 13.41
N ARG A 143 24.16 -2.94 12.26
CA ARG A 143 23.57 -1.62 12.07
C ARG A 143 22.29 -1.67 11.23
N GLY A 144 21.50 -0.61 11.25
CA GLY A 144 20.38 -0.45 10.32
C GLY A 144 20.83 -0.33 8.85
N TYR A 145 19.96 -0.78 7.94
CA TYR A 145 20.15 -0.61 6.50
C TYR A 145 19.81 0.84 6.08
N LYS A 146 20.46 1.31 5.02
CA LYS A 146 20.18 2.59 4.36
C LYS A 146 19.41 2.37 3.08
N GLU A 147 18.75 3.42 2.59
CA GLU A 147 17.86 3.34 1.44
C GLU A 147 18.58 3.01 0.12
N ASP A 148 19.87 3.27 0.02
CA ASP A 148 20.73 3.02 -1.15
C ASP A 148 21.43 1.65 -1.14
N GLU A 149 21.19 0.83 -0.10
CA GLU A 149 21.77 -0.50 0.00
C GLU A 149 21.06 -1.51 -0.91
N PRO A 150 21.74 -2.62 -1.28
CA PRO A 150 21.21 -3.59 -2.23
C PRO A 150 19.85 -4.14 -1.83
N MET A 151 18.95 -4.20 -2.82
CA MET A 151 17.68 -4.91 -2.71
C MET A 151 17.91 -6.41 -2.91
N GLY A 152 17.11 -7.23 -2.21
CA GLY A 152 17.17 -8.68 -2.29
C GLY A 152 15.88 -9.30 -1.79
N GLY A 153 16.03 -10.25 -0.89
CA GLY A 153 14.93 -10.95 -0.26
C GLY A 153 15.07 -12.46 -0.40
N TYR A 154 15.19 -13.13 0.72
CA TYR A 154 15.41 -14.58 0.76
C TYR A 154 14.15 -15.36 0.35
N ASP A 155 12.98 -14.88 0.73
CA ASP A 155 11.70 -15.50 0.41
C ASP A 155 10.95 -14.75 -0.70
N MET A 156 9.89 -15.38 -1.24
CA MET A 156 9.13 -14.83 -2.36
C MET A 156 8.38 -13.53 -2.01
N TYR A 157 7.98 -13.34 -0.74
CA TYR A 157 7.40 -12.07 -0.30
C TYR A 157 8.47 -10.97 -0.28
N SER A 158 9.59 -11.23 0.38
CA SER A 158 10.69 -10.27 0.51
C SER A 158 11.24 -9.85 -0.84
N SER A 159 11.51 -10.83 -1.73
CA SER A 159 11.97 -10.55 -3.09
C SER A 159 10.93 -9.81 -3.93
N SER A 160 9.63 -10.10 -3.78
CA SER A 160 8.58 -9.33 -4.45
C SER A 160 8.60 -7.86 -4.04
N LYS A 161 8.87 -7.57 -2.77
CA LYS A 161 9.00 -6.19 -2.26
C LYS A 161 10.28 -5.50 -2.73
N GLY A 162 11.38 -6.24 -2.87
CA GLY A 162 12.60 -5.75 -3.54
C GLY A 162 12.34 -5.37 -5.01
N CYS A 163 11.62 -6.21 -5.75
CA CYS A 163 11.18 -5.91 -7.12
C CYS A 163 10.31 -4.64 -7.18
N VAL A 164 9.39 -4.47 -6.22
CA VAL A 164 8.55 -3.27 -6.13
C VAL A 164 9.37 -2.00 -5.91
N GLU A 165 10.40 -2.03 -5.08
CA GLU A 165 11.31 -0.89 -4.87
C GLU A 165 12.05 -0.51 -6.16
N ILE A 166 12.63 -1.51 -6.85
CA ILE A 166 13.36 -1.31 -8.12
C ILE A 166 12.38 -0.77 -9.18
N MET A 167 11.20 -1.38 -9.31
CA MET A 167 10.16 -0.97 -10.25
C MET A 167 9.67 0.46 -9.97
N SER A 168 9.41 0.79 -8.70
CA SER A 168 8.97 2.13 -8.28
C SER A 168 10.02 3.20 -8.64
N SER A 169 11.29 2.91 -8.39
CA SER A 169 12.40 3.79 -8.76
C SER A 169 12.51 3.98 -10.28
N SER A 170 12.36 2.89 -11.04
CA SER A 170 12.36 2.94 -12.51
C SER A 170 11.17 3.73 -13.05
N PHE A 171 9.96 3.44 -12.55
CA PHE A 171 8.72 4.13 -12.95
C PHE A 171 8.83 5.65 -12.73
N ARG A 172 9.29 6.07 -11.54
CA ARG A 172 9.51 7.49 -11.22
C ARG A 172 10.45 8.17 -12.22
N ARG A 173 11.56 7.51 -12.58
CA ARG A 173 12.54 8.07 -13.52
C ARG A 173 12.06 8.09 -14.97
N SER A 174 11.19 7.13 -15.35
CA SER A 174 10.73 6.98 -16.74
C SER A 174 9.47 7.79 -17.04
N PHE A 175 8.55 7.91 -16.11
CA PHE A 175 7.20 8.44 -16.37
C PHE A 175 6.86 9.72 -15.59
N LEU A 176 7.53 9.99 -14.47
CA LEU A 176 7.17 11.10 -13.59
C LEU A 176 8.13 12.29 -13.66
N GLN A 177 8.97 12.34 -14.69
CA GLN A 177 9.83 13.48 -14.95
C GLN A 177 9.06 14.56 -15.73
N GLY A 178 9.21 15.83 -15.31
CA GLY A 178 8.58 16.97 -15.96
C GLY A 178 7.38 17.54 -15.20
N GLU A 179 6.73 18.54 -15.79
CA GLU A 179 5.71 19.38 -15.13
C GLU A 179 4.42 18.62 -14.76
N ASN A 180 4.12 17.51 -15.42
CA ASN A 180 2.91 16.73 -15.19
C ASN A 180 3.12 15.51 -14.27
N GLY A 181 4.35 15.29 -13.79
CA GLY A 181 4.66 14.22 -12.86
C GLY A 181 4.17 14.52 -11.44
N TYR A 182 3.76 13.48 -10.71
CA TYR A 182 3.47 13.58 -9.29
C TYR A 182 4.69 13.21 -8.44
N ALA A 183 4.74 13.71 -7.20
CA ALA A 183 5.77 13.31 -6.25
C ALA A 183 5.55 11.85 -5.81
N MET A 184 6.58 11.01 -5.94
CA MET A 184 6.48 9.59 -5.58
C MET A 184 7.57 9.20 -4.58
N ALA A 185 7.16 8.49 -3.53
CA ALA A 185 8.06 7.89 -2.55
C ALA A 185 7.66 6.45 -2.22
N THR A 186 8.64 5.64 -1.83
CA THR A 186 8.41 4.37 -1.14
C THR A 186 8.64 4.56 0.36
N ALA A 187 7.86 3.88 1.19
CA ALA A 187 7.99 3.92 2.65
C ALA A 187 8.23 2.50 3.17
N ARG A 188 9.47 2.23 3.55
CA ARG A 188 9.91 0.93 4.08
C ARG A 188 9.62 0.88 5.57
N ALA A 189 8.80 -0.07 6.01
CA ALA A 189 8.49 -0.27 7.41
C ALA A 189 8.93 -1.65 7.87
N GLY A 190 9.37 -1.73 9.12
CA GLY A 190 9.56 -2.99 9.83
C GLY A 190 8.21 -3.61 10.23
N ASN A 191 8.24 -4.48 11.25
CA ASN A 191 7.01 -5.05 11.76
C ASN A 191 6.14 -3.95 12.39
N VAL A 192 4.90 -3.87 11.94
CA VAL A 192 3.92 -2.93 12.49
C VAL A 192 3.13 -3.62 13.58
N ILE A 193 3.09 -3.01 14.76
CA ILE A 193 2.39 -3.53 15.95
C ILE A 193 1.27 -2.57 16.30
N GLY A 194 0.09 -3.13 16.61
CA GLY A 194 -1.08 -2.36 17.03
C GLY A 194 -2.28 -3.28 17.27
N GLY A 195 -3.33 -2.75 17.89
CA GLY A 195 -4.58 -3.50 18.06
C GLY A 195 -5.23 -3.82 16.72
N GLY A 196 -5.87 -4.98 16.64
CA GLY A 196 -6.66 -5.37 15.47
C GLY A 196 -5.91 -6.06 14.33
N ASP A 197 -4.70 -6.59 14.56
CA ASP A 197 -4.02 -7.48 13.62
C ASP A 197 -4.34 -8.93 13.96
N TRP A 198 -5.33 -9.52 13.29
CA TRP A 198 -5.74 -10.92 13.46
C TRP A 198 -5.31 -11.81 12.28
N ALA A 199 -4.35 -11.35 11.47
CA ALA A 199 -3.83 -12.17 10.39
C ALA A 199 -3.03 -13.35 10.94
N LEU A 200 -3.02 -14.46 10.19
CA LEU A 200 -2.21 -15.63 10.52
C LEU A 200 -0.71 -15.28 10.52
N ASP A 201 0.05 -16.04 11.29
CA ASP A 201 1.52 -15.92 11.37
C ASP A 201 2.00 -14.52 11.82
N ARG A 202 1.26 -13.90 12.75
CA ARG A 202 1.64 -12.63 13.37
C ARG A 202 2.14 -12.88 14.78
N LEU A 203 3.33 -12.31 15.09
CA LEU A 203 4.01 -12.56 16.37
C LEU A 203 3.10 -12.28 17.57
N ILE A 204 2.44 -11.13 17.62
CA ILE A 204 1.65 -10.74 18.80
C ILE A 204 0.33 -11.53 18.91
N PRO A 205 -0.49 -11.69 17.86
CA PRO A 205 -1.69 -12.52 17.95
C PRO A 205 -1.42 -14.00 18.25
N ASP A 206 -0.27 -14.52 17.89
CA ASP A 206 0.10 -15.93 18.07
C ASP A 206 0.74 -16.22 19.45
N CYS A 207 1.03 -15.18 20.26
CA CYS A 207 1.52 -15.31 21.64
C CYS A 207 0.38 -15.37 22.67
#